data_2f8604cb20e90875f93627db23114c84
#
_entry.id   2f8604cb20e90875f93627db23114c84
#
_cell.length_a   1.000
_cell.length_b   1.000
_cell.length_c   1.000
_cell.angle_alpha   90.00
_cell.angle_beta   90.00
_cell.angle_gamma   90.00
#
_symmetry.space_group_name_H-M   'P 1'
#
loop_
_entity.id
_entity.type
_entity.pdbx_description
1 polymer ?
#
loop_
_entity_poly.entity_id
_entity_poly.type
_entity_poly.pdbx_seq_one_letter_code
_entity_poly.pdbx_strand_id
1 'polypeptide(L)'
;MAFFFILACTLIFLAIAYYFQYARWQKGRGRSGGGHEKQASSSLKSLPPGSMGWPYLGETLQLYSQDPNIFFASKQKRYGEIFKTHLLGYPCVMLASPEAARFVLVTQAHLFKPTYPRSKERMIGPSALFFHQGDYHLRIRKLVQGALGPDALRALVPEVEAAVRSTLASWDGHVRSTFHAMKTLSFDVGIVMIFGGGRLDERRKAELRKNYSIVEKGYNSFPNSLPGTLYYKAMQARRRLQGVLSDIMRERRERGEPGTDLLGCLMQSQGDDGAPLLSDEQVADNIIGVLFAAQDTTASVLTWIVKYLHDHPKLLEAVRAEQAAVREATDGGRLPLTWAHTRSMALTHRVILESLRMASIISFTFREAVADVEYKGFLIPKGWKVMPLFRSIHHSPDYFQDPHKFDPSRFQVAPRPNTFLPFGNGVHACPGNELAKLEMLVLIHHLVTAYRCVHLLAASPYISACTYPCAPGRHIWLVPLDPSPTAPLLLYEHHRHQHVGDIYWWEIVGSSDEVEYSPFPVPKHGLPVKLWRENSTVDRKGRQTDDDDVEDIIV
;
A
#
# COMPACT_ATOMS: atom_id res chain seq x y z
N MET A 1 6.17 -31.25 30.65
CA MET A 1 7.60 -31.11 30.30
C MET A 1 8.11 -32.26 29.44
N ALA A 2 8.00 -33.53 29.86
CA ALA A 2 8.46 -34.69 29.08
C ALA A 2 7.83 -34.81 27.69
N PHE A 3 6.53 -34.56 27.54
CA PHE A 3 5.83 -34.60 26.25
C PHE A 3 6.38 -33.58 25.23
N PHE A 4 6.64 -32.34 25.64
CA PHE A 4 7.23 -31.31 24.77
C PHE A 4 8.68 -31.64 24.41
N PHE A 5 9.43 -32.27 25.29
CA PHE A 5 10.79 -32.71 25.02
C PHE A 5 10.82 -33.86 24.00
N ILE A 6 9.95 -34.87 24.18
CA ILE A 6 9.80 -35.98 23.21
C ILE A 6 9.34 -35.47 21.85
N LEU A 7 8.38 -34.53 21.80
CA LEU A 7 7.93 -33.92 20.56
C LEU A 7 9.05 -33.14 19.86
N ALA A 8 9.83 -32.36 20.62
CA ALA A 8 10.98 -31.63 20.08
C ALA A 8 12.05 -32.58 19.54
N CYS A 9 12.38 -33.66 20.30
CA CYS A 9 13.35 -34.65 19.86
C CYS A 9 12.87 -35.40 18.60
N THR A 10 11.58 -35.75 18.51
CA THR A 10 11.03 -36.40 17.29
C THR A 10 11.05 -35.48 16.10
N LEU A 11 10.71 -34.18 16.26
CA LEU A 11 10.79 -33.19 15.19
C LEU A 11 12.23 -32.97 14.70
N ILE A 12 13.20 -32.91 15.62
CA ILE A 12 14.63 -32.83 15.28
C ILE A 12 15.09 -34.08 14.53
N PHE A 13 14.69 -35.28 14.99
CA PHE A 13 15.06 -36.54 14.32
C PHE A 13 14.46 -36.64 12.91
N LEU A 14 13.20 -36.24 12.73
CA LEU A 14 12.54 -36.18 11.42
C LEU A 14 13.22 -35.14 10.50
N ALA A 15 13.63 -34.01 11.02
CA ALA A 15 14.37 -33.01 10.26
C ALA A 15 15.75 -33.50 9.81
N ILE A 16 16.47 -34.22 10.68
CA ILE A 16 17.77 -34.84 10.38
C ILE A 16 17.61 -35.94 9.34
N ALA A 17 16.63 -36.87 9.51
CA ALA A 17 16.36 -37.96 8.57
C ALA A 17 16.03 -37.43 7.17
N TYR A 18 15.21 -36.38 7.10
CA TYR A 18 14.90 -35.74 5.83
C TYR A 18 16.10 -34.98 5.23
N TYR A 19 16.93 -34.35 6.04
CA TYR A 19 18.17 -33.73 5.54
C TYR A 19 19.06 -34.75 4.84
N PHE A 20 19.23 -35.94 5.41
CA PHE A 20 19.99 -37.01 4.78
C PHE A 20 19.29 -37.52 3.51
N GLN A 21 17.98 -37.59 3.49
CA GLN A 21 17.23 -38.03 2.30
C GLN A 21 17.32 -36.98 1.18
N TYR A 22 17.24 -35.72 1.51
CA TYR A 22 17.41 -34.59 0.58
C TYR A 22 18.85 -34.50 0.04
N ALA A 23 19.84 -34.67 0.90
CA ALA A 23 21.24 -34.71 0.50
C ALA A 23 21.56 -35.90 -0.41
N ARG A 24 20.93 -37.07 -0.16
CA ARG A 24 20.98 -38.23 -1.06
C ARG A 24 20.32 -37.96 -2.41
N TRP A 25 19.17 -37.29 -2.41
CA TRP A 25 18.46 -36.89 -3.61
C TRP A 25 19.26 -35.88 -4.46
N GLN A 26 19.91 -34.90 -3.83
CA GLN A 26 20.83 -33.99 -4.54
C GLN A 26 22.06 -34.73 -5.12
N LYS A 27 22.65 -35.65 -4.37
CA LYS A 27 23.76 -36.47 -4.86
C LYS A 27 23.34 -37.47 -5.97
N GLY A 28 22.10 -37.97 -5.94
CA GLY A 28 21.56 -38.84 -6.98
C GLY A 28 21.34 -38.13 -8.33
N ARG A 29 20.97 -36.86 -8.30
CA ARG A 29 20.84 -36.03 -9.52
C ARG A 29 22.18 -35.68 -10.18
N GLY A 30 23.29 -35.73 -9.45
CA GLY A 30 24.63 -35.53 -10.00
C GLY A 30 25.30 -36.80 -10.55
N ARG A 31 24.66 -37.98 -10.49
CA ARG A 31 25.28 -39.27 -10.82
C ARG A 31 24.56 -40.12 -11.86
N SER A 32 23.47 -39.65 -12.44
CA SER A 32 22.77 -40.32 -13.54
C SER A 32 23.22 -39.72 -14.88
N GLY A 33 24.38 -40.17 -15.36
CA GLY A 33 24.91 -39.70 -16.63
C GLY A 33 26.25 -40.36 -17.00
N GLY A 34 26.33 -41.67 -16.90
CA GLY A 34 27.43 -42.44 -17.44
C GLY A 34 26.90 -43.53 -18.39
N GLY A 35 26.76 -43.21 -19.69
CA GLY A 35 26.39 -44.17 -20.74
C GLY A 35 26.08 -43.44 -22.04
N HIS A 36 27.04 -43.36 -22.93
CA HIS A 36 26.97 -43.10 -24.37
C HIS A 36 25.73 -42.40 -24.95
N GLU A 37 25.90 -41.06 -25.25
CA GLU A 37 25.62 -40.57 -26.59
C GLU A 37 26.23 -39.18 -26.75
N LYS A 38 27.19 -39.07 -27.69
CA LYS A 38 27.71 -37.78 -28.17
C LYS A 38 26.63 -37.15 -29.04
N GLN A 39 25.85 -36.26 -28.49
CA GLN A 39 25.10 -35.27 -29.27
C GLN A 39 25.06 -33.96 -28.54
N ALA A 40 25.53 -32.89 -29.21
CA ALA A 40 25.40 -31.48 -28.96
C ALA A 40 25.47 -31.02 -27.49
N SER A 41 26.60 -30.44 -27.09
CA SER A 41 26.79 -29.76 -25.82
C SER A 41 25.87 -28.53 -25.74
N SER A 42 24.61 -28.74 -25.32
CA SER A 42 23.87 -27.67 -24.65
C SER A 42 24.55 -27.44 -23.30
N SER A 43 25.30 -26.35 -23.15
CA SER A 43 25.91 -25.96 -21.87
C SER A 43 24.81 -25.97 -20.83
N LEU A 44 24.90 -26.86 -19.84
CA LEU A 44 24.01 -26.87 -18.68
C LEU A 44 24.13 -25.51 -17.99
N LYS A 45 23.13 -24.66 -18.18
CA LYS A 45 23.12 -23.29 -17.64
C LYS A 45 23.08 -23.36 -16.13
N SER A 46 23.92 -22.57 -15.48
CA SER A 46 24.02 -22.54 -14.02
C SER A 46 22.83 -21.81 -13.38
N LEU A 47 22.46 -22.24 -12.18
CA LEU A 47 21.51 -21.46 -11.36
C LEU A 47 22.15 -20.13 -10.96
N PRO A 48 21.35 -19.07 -10.69
CA PRO A 48 21.87 -17.82 -10.14
C PRO A 48 22.69 -18.02 -8.85
N PRO A 49 23.69 -17.17 -8.57
CA PRO A 49 24.42 -17.18 -7.30
C PRO A 49 23.45 -16.93 -6.13
N GLY A 50 23.82 -17.34 -4.93
CA GLY A 50 22.99 -17.10 -3.74
C GLY A 50 22.98 -18.27 -2.78
N SER A 51 22.26 -18.11 -1.68
CA SER A 51 22.11 -19.10 -0.63
C SER A 51 20.67 -19.62 -0.60
N MET A 52 20.51 -20.91 -0.31
CA MET A 52 19.18 -21.51 -0.08
C MET A 52 18.83 -21.57 1.41
N GLY A 53 19.73 -21.10 2.29
CA GLY A 53 19.50 -21.11 3.74
C GLY A 53 19.34 -22.50 4.35
N TRP A 54 18.57 -22.59 5.42
CA TRP A 54 18.31 -23.85 6.12
C TRP A 54 17.33 -24.74 5.37
N PRO A 55 17.45 -26.06 5.46
CA PRO A 55 16.47 -26.97 4.87
C PRO A 55 15.05 -26.61 5.32
N TYR A 56 14.07 -26.60 4.40
CA TYR A 56 12.66 -26.21 4.57
C TYR A 56 12.39 -24.75 4.94
N LEU A 57 13.09 -24.20 5.94
CA LEU A 57 12.88 -22.82 6.41
C LEU A 57 13.51 -21.80 5.48
N GLY A 58 14.55 -22.23 4.74
CA GLY A 58 15.29 -21.33 3.88
C GLY A 58 15.94 -20.20 4.66
N GLU A 59 15.81 -19.01 4.16
CA GLU A 59 16.25 -17.77 4.77
C GLU A 59 15.07 -16.95 5.36
N THR A 60 13.89 -17.60 5.52
CA THR A 60 12.67 -16.96 6.01
C THR A 60 12.84 -16.35 7.40
N LEU A 61 13.50 -17.08 8.32
CA LEU A 61 13.77 -16.54 9.67
C LEU A 61 14.67 -15.31 9.62
N GLN A 62 15.67 -15.30 8.74
CA GLN A 62 16.54 -14.13 8.56
C GLN A 62 15.76 -12.95 8.00
N LEU A 63 14.82 -13.17 7.07
CA LEU A 63 13.95 -12.14 6.53
C LEU A 63 13.08 -11.49 7.62
N TYR A 64 12.54 -12.28 8.56
CA TYR A 64 11.67 -11.78 9.64
C TYR A 64 12.44 -11.25 10.86
N SER A 65 13.72 -11.59 11.04
CA SER A 65 14.54 -11.13 12.16
C SER A 65 15.17 -9.76 11.95
N GLN A 66 15.03 -9.16 10.79
CA GLN A 66 15.59 -7.86 10.43
C GLN A 66 14.64 -7.12 9.46
N ASP A 67 14.93 -5.85 9.21
CA ASP A 67 14.21 -5.11 8.17
C ASP A 67 14.36 -5.84 6.80
N PRO A 68 13.25 -6.17 6.11
CA PRO A 68 13.26 -6.81 4.80
C PRO A 68 14.14 -6.08 3.77
N ASN A 69 14.21 -4.75 3.85
CA ASN A 69 15.03 -3.96 2.94
C ASN A 69 16.52 -4.22 3.15
N ILE A 70 16.95 -4.35 4.42
CA ILE A 70 18.34 -4.71 4.76
C ILE A 70 18.66 -6.11 4.24
N PHE A 71 17.73 -7.05 4.40
CA PHE A 71 17.89 -8.41 3.88
C PHE A 71 18.14 -8.40 2.36
N PHE A 72 17.28 -7.78 1.57
CA PHE A 72 17.41 -7.77 0.11
C PHE A 72 18.65 -6.98 -0.35
N ALA A 73 18.92 -5.82 0.24
CA ALA A 73 20.08 -4.98 -0.10
C ALA A 73 21.40 -5.71 0.18
N SER A 74 21.51 -6.41 1.31
CA SER A 74 22.73 -7.18 1.67
C SER A 74 22.99 -8.33 0.68
N LYS A 75 21.93 -9.01 0.24
CA LYS A 75 22.02 -10.09 -0.75
C LYS A 75 22.39 -9.54 -2.13
N GLN A 76 21.76 -8.45 -2.56
CA GLN A 76 22.09 -7.78 -3.82
C GLN A 76 23.55 -7.32 -3.84
N LYS A 77 24.04 -6.71 -2.74
CA LYS A 77 25.45 -6.30 -2.61
C LYS A 77 26.41 -7.49 -2.73
N ARG A 78 26.04 -8.66 -2.19
CA ARG A 78 26.88 -9.85 -2.17
C ARG A 78 26.87 -10.65 -3.48
N TYR A 79 25.72 -10.77 -4.14
CA TYR A 79 25.50 -11.68 -5.25
C TYR A 79 25.23 -10.99 -6.59
N GLY A 80 25.02 -9.68 -6.58
CA GLY A 80 24.65 -8.90 -7.75
C GLY A 80 23.15 -8.75 -7.95
N GLU A 81 22.74 -8.28 -9.12
CA GLU A 81 21.34 -7.98 -9.46
C GLU A 81 20.44 -9.22 -9.61
N ILE A 82 21.03 -10.40 -9.83
CA ILE A 82 20.32 -11.66 -10.02
C ILE A 82 20.82 -12.65 -8.98
N PHE A 83 19.99 -13.07 -8.04
CA PHE A 83 20.39 -14.05 -7.04
C PHE A 83 19.25 -14.99 -6.63
N LYS A 84 19.62 -16.18 -6.16
CA LYS A 84 18.65 -17.14 -5.61
C LYS A 84 18.60 -17.06 -4.09
N THR A 85 17.46 -17.40 -3.55
CA THR A 85 17.20 -17.59 -2.13
C THR A 85 16.08 -18.61 -1.94
N HIS A 86 15.73 -18.95 -0.71
CA HIS A 86 14.58 -19.77 -0.39
C HIS A 86 13.75 -19.07 0.70
N LEU A 87 12.55 -18.65 0.35
CA LEU A 87 11.67 -17.88 1.23
C LEU A 87 10.28 -18.51 1.29
N LEU A 88 9.70 -18.53 2.49
CA LEU A 88 8.32 -19.02 2.72
C LEU A 88 8.06 -20.43 2.18
N GLY A 89 9.08 -21.29 2.22
CA GLY A 89 8.99 -22.67 1.72
C GLY A 89 9.18 -22.83 0.21
N TYR A 90 9.58 -21.77 -0.50
CA TYR A 90 9.76 -21.80 -1.96
C TYR A 90 11.16 -21.34 -2.38
N PRO A 91 11.77 -22.01 -3.39
CA PRO A 91 12.94 -21.49 -4.05
C PRO A 91 12.57 -20.25 -4.86
N CYS A 92 13.40 -19.21 -4.74
CA CYS A 92 13.13 -17.90 -5.34
C CYS A 92 14.33 -17.39 -6.13
N VAL A 93 14.07 -16.70 -7.24
CA VAL A 93 15.04 -15.87 -7.95
C VAL A 93 14.65 -14.41 -7.77
N MET A 94 15.58 -13.62 -7.25
CA MET A 94 15.44 -12.17 -7.03
C MET A 94 16.07 -11.42 -8.19
N LEU A 95 15.38 -10.40 -8.69
CA LEU A 95 15.76 -9.61 -9.84
C LEU A 95 15.70 -8.12 -9.50
N ALA A 96 16.85 -7.47 -9.41
CA ALA A 96 16.99 -6.12 -8.88
C ALA A 96 17.32 -5.06 -9.94
N SER A 97 17.05 -5.32 -11.22
CA SER A 97 17.29 -4.35 -12.30
C SER A 97 16.02 -4.05 -13.11
N PRO A 98 15.93 -2.84 -13.72
CA PRO A 98 14.81 -2.46 -14.59
C PRO A 98 14.64 -3.38 -15.80
N GLU A 99 15.73 -3.87 -16.37
CA GLU A 99 15.74 -4.80 -17.51
C GLU A 99 15.14 -6.15 -17.11
N ALA A 100 15.49 -6.63 -15.91
CA ALA A 100 14.94 -7.87 -15.37
C ALA A 100 13.45 -7.74 -15.02
N ALA A 101 13.06 -6.59 -14.45
CA ALA A 101 11.64 -6.31 -14.19
C ALA A 101 10.84 -6.26 -15.50
N ARG A 102 11.37 -5.58 -16.54
CA ARG A 102 10.76 -5.56 -17.87
C ARG A 102 10.67 -6.96 -18.48
N PHE A 103 11.72 -7.76 -18.36
CA PHE A 103 11.77 -9.14 -18.87
C PHE A 103 10.61 -9.97 -18.29
N VAL A 104 10.45 -9.96 -16.97
CA VAL A 104 9.42 -10.76 -16.27
C VAL A 104 8.01 -10.21 -16.46
N LEU A 105 7.84 -8.88 -16.46
CA LEU A 105 6.50 -8.27 -16.40
C LEU A 105 5.94 -7.94 -17.79
N VAL A 106 6.80 -7.78 -18.79
CA VAL A 106 6.40 -7.29 -20.13
C VAL A 106 6.84 -8.25 -21.23
N THR A 107 8.15 -8.41 -21.47
CA THR A 107 8.63 -9.10 -22.68
C THR A 107 8.38 -10.60 -22.66
N GLN A 108 8.48 -11.24 -21.50
CA GLN A 108 8.26 -12.68 -21.30
C GLN A 108 7.15 -12.95 -20.27
N ALA A 109 6.20 -12.04 -20.11
CA ALA A 109 5.16 -12.14 -19.09
C ALA A 109 4.36 -13.44 -19.15
N HIS A 110 4.19 -14.04 -20.32
CA HIS A 110 3.50 -15.33 -20.52
C HIS A 110 4.21 -16.51 -19.85
N LEU A 111 5.52 -16.40 -19.58
CA LEU A 111 6.30 -17.42 -18.88
C LEU A 111 6.27 -17.26 -17.34
N PHE A 112 5.63 -16.21 -16.82
CA PHE A 112 5.67 -15.86 -15.40
C PHE A 112 4.26 -15.55 -14.87
N LYS A 113 3.57 -16.58 -14.38
CA LYS A 113 2.23 -16.40 -13.83
C LYS A 113 2.25 -15.70 -12.46
N PRO A 114 1.26 -14.87 -12.12
CA PRO A 114 1.07 -14.40 -10.76
C PRO A 114 0.96 -15.55 -9.77
N THR A 115 1.50 -15.37 -8.57
CA THR A 115 1.41 -16.38 -7.52
C THR A 115 1.34 -15.72 -6.15
N TYR A 116 0.58 -16.33 -5.26
CA TYR A 116 0.42 -15.86 -3.88
C TYR A 116 0.37 -17.07 -2.94
N PRO A 117 0.57 -16.89 -1.62
CA PRO A 117 0.32 -17.97 -0.67
C PRO A 117 -1.14 -18.46 -0.78
N ARG A 118 -1.33 -19.78 -0.81
CA ARG A 118 -2.67 -20.40 -0.96
C ARG A 118 -3.68 -19.95 0.10
N SER A 119 -3.20 -19.59 1.31
CA SER A 119 -4.04 -19.05 2.36
C SER A 119 -4.66 -17.71 1.96
N LYS A 120 -3.87 -16.81 1.36
CA LYS A 120 -4.36 -15.52 0.85
C LYS A 120 -5.33 -15.70 -0.31
N GLU A 121 -5.00 -16.57 -1.25
CA GLU A 121 -5.86 -16.89 -2.38
C GLU A 121 -7.25 -17.38 -1.92
N ARG A 122 -7.30 -18.27 -0.91
CA ARG A 122 -8.57 -18.75 -0.35
C ARG A 122 -9.36 -17.67 0.40
N MET A 123 -8.68 -16.77 1.11
CA MET A 123 -9.35 -15.71 1.86
C MET A 123 -9.89 -14.59 0.97
N ILE A 124 -9.17 -14.25 -0.09
CA ILE A 124 -9.59 -13.21 -1.04
C ILE A 124 -10.64 -13.77 -1.98
N GLY A 125 -10.36 -14.92 -2.56
CA GLY A 125 -11.22 -15.63 -3.51
C GLY A 125 -10.39 -16.18 -4.67
N PRO A 126 -10.46 -17.49 -4.94
CA PRO A 126 -9.64 -18.11 -5.95
C PRO A 126 -9.89 -17.57 -7.37
N SER A 127 -11.08 -17.00 -7.62
CA SER A 127 -11.44 -16.41 -8.92
C SER A 127 -11.08 -14.93 -9.06
N ALA A 128 -10.42 -14.32 -8.05
CA ALA A 128 -10.04 -12.91 -8.14
C ALA A 128 -9.01 -12.66 -9.25
N LEU A 129 -9.20 -11.57 -9.98
CA LEU A 129 -8.44 -11.15 -11.17
C LEU A 129 -6.92 -11.37 -11.06
N PHE A 130 -6.32 -10.98 -9.95
CA PHE A 130 -4.86 -10.92 -9.82
C PHE A 130 -4.19 -12.27 -9.53
N PHE A 131 -4.96 -13.36 -9.40
CA PHE A 131 -4.43 -14.72 -9.31
C PHE A 131 -4.33 -15.41 -10.68
N HIS A 132 -4.90 -14.82 -11.71
CA HIS A 132 -5.06 -15.44 -13.02
C HIS A 132 -4.16 -14.82 -14.10
N GLN A 133 -3.98 -15.57 -15.18
CA GLN A 133 -3.29 -15.20 -16.41
C GLN A 133 -4.10 -15.72 -17.60
N GLY A 134 -3.83 -15.20 -18.81
CA GLY A 134 -4.52 -15.61 -20.04
C GLY A 134 -5.91 -14.99 -20.18
N ASP A 135 -6.82 -15.66 -20.91
CA ASP A 135 -8.10 -15.10 -21.36
C ASP A 135 -9.03 -14.70 -20.23
N TYR A 136 -9.11 -15.50 -19.17
CA TYR A 136 -9.90 -15.16 -17.99
C TYR A 136 -9.45 -13.83 -17.38
N HIS A 137 -8.14 -13.70 -17.16
CA HIS A 137 -7.56 -12.44 -16.65
C HIS A 137 -7.87 -11.26 -17.55
N LEU A 138 -7.67 -11.40 -18.87
CA LEU A 138 -7.89 -10.33 -19.83
C LEU A 138 -9.36 -9.86 -19.84
N ARG A 139 -10.31 -10.79 -19.79
CA ARG A 139 -11.76 -10.50 -19.74
C ARG A 139 -12.14 -9.73 -18.49
N ILE A 140 -11.77 -10.24 -17.29
CA ILE A 140 -12.10 -9.57 -16.04
C ILE A 140 -11.39 -8.22 -15.94
N ARG A 141 -10.13 -8.16 -16.39
CA ARG A 141 -9.37 -6.89 -16.41
C ARG A 141 -10.06 -5.83 -17.25
N LYS A 142 -10.62 -6.19 -18.40
CA LYS A 142 -11.38 -5.25 -19.26
C LYS A 142 -12.58 -4.68 -18.53
N LEU A 143 -13.33 -5.52 -17.79
CA LEU A 143 -14.49 -5.08 -16.99
C LEU A 143 -14.06 -4.13 -15.86
N VAL A 144 -13.03 -4.49 -15.10
CA VAL A 144 -12.49 -3.64 -14.03
C VAL A 144 -11.95 -2.32 -14.57
N GLN A 145 -11.23 -2.33 -15.69
CA GLN A 145 -10.74 -1.11 -16.34
C GLN A 145 -11.88 -0.24 -16.89
N GLY A 146 -12.99 -0.85 -17.35
CA GLY A 146 -14.18 -0.10 -17.78
C GLY A 146 -14.78 0.71 -16.63
N ALA A 147 -14.93 0.09 -15.45
CA ALA A 147 -15.41 0.77 -14.24
C ALA A 147 -14.42 1.82 -13.65
N LEU A 148 -13.17 1.80 -14.08
CA LEU A 148 -12.11 2.75 -13.70
C LEU A 148 -11.68 3.64 -14.88
N GLY A 149 -12.52 3.72 -15.92
CA GLY A 149 -12.28 4.55 -17.08
C GLY A 149 -12.36 6.06 -16.77
N PRO A 150 -11.85 6.91 -17.68
CA PRO A 150 -11.78 8.36 -17.44
C PRO A 150 -13.10 9.00 -17.05
N ASP A 151 -14.22 8.57 -17.65
CA ASP A 151 -15.54 9.13 -17.38
C ASP A 151 -16.07 8.69 -16.00
N ALA A 152 -15.85 7.42 -15.63
CA ALA A 152 -16.18 6.92 -14.30
C ALA A 152 -15.37 7.65 -13.22
N LEU A 153 -14.07 7.86 -13.44
CA LEU A 153 -13.22 8.60 -12.50
C LEU A 153 -13.64 10.06 -12.37
N ARG A 154 -14.05 10.73 -13.46
CA ARG A 154 -14.59 12.09 -13.39
C ARG A 154 -15.86 12.15 -12.52
N ALA A 155 -16.74 11.17 -12.68
CA ALA A 155 -17.97 11.08 -11.90
C ALA A 155 -17.70 10.78 -10.41
N LEU A 156 -16.57 10.12 -10.07
CA LEU A 156 -16.20 9.79 -8.70
C LEU A 156 -15.58 10.95 -7.91
N VAL A 157 -15.16 12.05 -8.55
CA VAL A 157 -14.47 13.15 -7.85
C VAL A 157 -15.27 13.71 -6.68
N PRO A 158 -16.57 14.05 -6.82
CA PRO A 158 -17.36 14.57 -5.70
C PRO A 158 -17.53 13.56 -4.56
N GLU A 159 -17.66 12.29 -4.87
CA GLU A 159 -17.82 11.23 -3.88
C GLU A 159 -16.53 11.00 -3.09
N VAL A 160 -15.39 10.99 -3.77
CA VAL A 160 -14.06 10.92 -3.13
C VAL A 160 -13.85 12.15 -2.24
N GLU A 161 -14.23 13.33 -2.71
CA GLU A 161 -14.18 14.56 -1.93
C GLU A 161 -15.03 14.48 -0.66
N ALA A 162 -16.27 14.00 -0.76
CA ALA A 162 -17.16 13.81 0.38
C ALA A 162 -16.58 12.84 1.40
N ALA A 163 -16.01 11.71 0.96
CA ALA A 163 -15.36 10.74 1.82
C ALA A 163 -14.14 11.33 2.55
N VAL A 164 -13.29 12.08 1.85
CA VAL A 164 -12.12 12.76 2.43
C VAL A 164 -12.56 13.77 3.49
N ARG A 165 -13.52 14.65 3.18
CA ARG A 165 -14.01 15.66 4.12
C ARG A 165 -14.61 15.02 5.37
N SER A 166 -15.41 13.96 5.21
CA SER A 166 -15.98 13.22 6.34
C SER A 166 -14.90 12.60 7.22
N THR A 167 -13.88 11.98 6.61
CA THR A 167 -12.76 11.38 7.35
C THR A 167 -11.99 12.43 8.15
N LEU A 168 -11.59 13.54 7.53
CA LEU A 168 -10.85 14.60 8.21
C LEU A 168 -11.67 15.24 9.33
N ALA A 169 -12.98 15.46 9.13
CA ALA A 169 -13.86 16.00 10.17
C ALA A 169 -13.98 15.07 11.40
N SER A 170 -13.81 13.77 11.23
CA SER A 170 -13.86 12.79 12.33
C SER A 170 -12.65 12.82 13.27
N TRP A 171 -11.60 13.59 12.94
CA TRP A 171 -10.36 13.64 13.73
C TRP A 171 -10.34 14.76 14.78
N ASP A 172 -11.32 15.66 14.76
CA ASP A 172 -11.32 16.87 15.60
C ASP A 172 -11.17 16.54 17.09
N GLY A 173 -10.15 17.15 17.72
CA GLY A 173 -9.84 17.02 19.15
C GLY A 173 -9.18 15.72 19.60
N HIS A 174 -9.07 14.72 18.75
CA HIS A 174 -8.56 13.40 19.13
C HIS A 174 -7.23 13.03 18.46
N VAL A 175 -6.38 12.28 19.17
CA VAL A 175 -5.24 11.61 18.54
C VAL A 175 -5.75 10.39 17.79
N ARG A 176 -5.42 10.28 16.52
CA ARG A 176 -5.83 9.16 15.67
C ARG A 176 -4.64 8.56 14.95
N SER A 177 -4.64 7.25 14.78
CA SER A 177 -3.74 6.58 13.84
C SER A 177 -4.12 6.99 12.42
N THR A 178 -3.22 7.70 11.73
CA THR A 178 -3.43 8.11 10.34
C THR A 178 -3.70 6.90 9.47
N PHE A 179 -2.93 5.83 9.63
CA PHE A 179 -3.10 4.62 8.85
C PHE A 179 -4.50 4.01 9.00
N HIS A 180 -5.01 3.94 10.24
CA HIS A 180 -6.36 3.42 10.47
C HIS A 180 -7.44 4.29 9.83
N ALA A 181 -7.32 5.62 9.94
CA ALA A 181 -8.24 6.54 9.30
C ALA A 181 -8.17 6.48 7.77
N MET A 182 -6.96 6.36 7.20
CA MET A 182 -6.78 6.18 5.75
C MET A 182 -7.34 4.85 5.26
N LYS A 183 -7.27 3.79 6.06
CA LYS A 183 -7.93 2.52 5.73
C LYS A 183 -9.46 2.69 5.64
N THR A 184 -10.04 3.45 6.55
CA THR A 184 -11.47 3.76 6.51
C THR A 184 -11.82 4.56 5.26
N LEU A 185 -11.05 5.59 4.94
CA LEU A 185 -11.21 6.39 3.74
C LEU A 185 -11.13 5.53 2.46
N SER A 186 -10.05 4.77 2.31
CA SER A 186 -9.83 3.95 1.10
C SER A 186 -10.87 2.83 0.97
N PHE A 187 -11.38 2.30 2.09
CA PHE A 187 -12.53 1.39 2.06
C PHE A 187 -13.78 2.08 1.55
N ASP A 188 -14.10 3.29 2.03
CA ASP A 188 -15.29 4.04 1.61
C ASP A 188 -15.21 4.42 0.12
N VAL A 189 -14.07 4.87 -0.36
CA VAL A 189 -13.83 5.12 -1.78
C VAL A 189 -14.00 3.82 -2.60
N GLY A 190 -13.49 2.70 -2.09
CA GLY A 190 -13.68 1.38 -2.69
C GLY A 190 -15.16 0.99 -2.79
N ILE A 191 -15.95 1.22 -1.73
CA ILE A 191 -17.40 0.95 -1.72
C ILE A 191 -18.13 1.81 -2.76
N VAL A 192 -17.80 3.10 -2.85
CA VAL A 192 -18.41 3.99 -3.86
C VAL A 192 -18.09 3.52 -5.29
N MET A 193 -16.86 3.13 -5.55
CA MET A 193 -16.43 2.63 -6.86
C MET A 193 -17.10 1.29 -7.21
N ILE A 194 -17.28 0.41 -6.24
CA ILE A 194 -17.85 -0.94 -6.44
C ILE A 194 -19.37 -0.88 -6.63
N PHE A 195 -20.09 -0.11 -5.81
CA PHE A 195 -21.54 -0.14 -5.72
C PHE A 195 -22.23 1.12 -6.27
N GLY A 196 -21.47 2.17 -6.56
CA GLY A 196 -21.99 3.50 -6.88
C GLY A 196 -22.33 4.33 -5.64
N GLY A 197 -22.23 5.65 -5.74
CA GLY A 197 -22.54 6.58 -4.65
C GLY A 197 -24.01 6.47 -4.20
N GLY A 198 -24.24 6.41 -2.88
CA GLY A 198 -25.58 6.39 -2.29
C GLY A 198 -26.44 5.13 -2.51
N ARG A 199 -25.94 4.13 -3.25
CA ARG A 199 -26.69 2.91 -3.57
C ARG A 199 -26.65 1.82 -2.49
N LEU A 200 -25.74 1.92 -1.56
CA LEU A 200 -25.60 0.98 -0.45
C LEU A 200 -25.99 1.68 0.86
N ASP A 201 -26.92 1.09 1.60
CA ASP A 201 -27.32 1.59 2.91
C ASP A 201 -26.19 1.46 3.95
N GLU A 202 -26.19 2.32 4.97
CA GLU A 202 -25.13 2.37 5.99
C GLU A 202 -25.03 1.08 6.81
N ARG A 203 -26.13 0.34 7.00
CA ARG A 203 -26.10 -0.95 7.69
C ARG A 203 -25.28 -1.97 6.92
N ARG A 204 -25.51 -2.11 5.60
CA ARG A 204 -24.77 -3.03 4.76
C ARG A 204 -23.31 -2.63 4.60
N LYS A 205 -23.06 -1.35 4.46
CA LYS A 205 -21.70 -0.80 4.44
C LYS A 205 -20.94 -1.15 5.72
N ALA A 206 -21.56 -0.97 6.87
CA ALA A 206 -20.99 -1.35 8.16
C ALA A 206 -20.76 -2.87 8.28
N GLU A 207 -21.70 -3.68 7.77
CA GLU A 207 -21.57 -5.15 7.76
C GLU A 207 -20.42 -5.62 6.85
N LEU A 208 -20.29 -5.06 5.65
CA LEU A 208 -19.17 -5.32 4.75
C LEU A 208 -17.85 -4.95 5.42
N ARG A 209 -17.75 -3.75 6.00
CA ARG A 209 -16.56 -3.27 6.71
C ARG A 209 -16.17 -4.20 7.87
N LYS A 210 -17.13 -4.55 8.73
CA LYS A 210 -16.92 -5.45 9.86
C LYS A 210 -16.36 -6.81 9.42
N ASN A 211 -17.00 -7.45 8.45
CA ASN A 211 -16.55 -8.76 7.98
C ASN A 211 -15.22 -8.67 7.25
N TYR A 212 -15.01 -7.62 6.44
CA TYR A 212 -13.76 -7.43 5.73
C TYR A 212 -12.58 -7.21 6.70
N SER A 213 -12.74 -6.42 7.75
CA SER A 213 -11.68 -6.22 8.76
C SER A 213 -11.27 -7.52 9.47
N ILE A 214 -12.20 -8.48 9.64
CA ILE A 214 -11.88 -9.81 10.20
C ILE A 214 -11.09 -10.64 9.18
N VAL A 215 -11.45 -10.59 7.89
CA VAL A 215 -10.71 -11.27 6.81
C VAL A 215 -9.29 -10.73 6.71
N GLU A 216 -9.13 -9.42 6.75
CA GLU A 216 -7.84 -8.74 6.70
C GLU A 216 -6.88 -9.20 7.81
N LYS A 217 -7.34 -9.26 9.06
CA LYS A 217 -6.56 -9.78 10.20
C LYS A 217 -6.05 -11.22 9.97
N GLY A 218 -6.71 -11.97 9.11
CA GLY A 218 -6.31 -13.33 8.75
C GLY A 218 -5.21 -13.43 7.69
N TYR A 219 -4.94 -12.39 6.89
CA TYR A 219 -4.05 -12.47 5.72
C TYR A 219 -2.62 -12.95 6.02
N ASN A 220 -2.10 -12.59 7.18
CA ASN A 220 -0.75 -12.98 7.60
C ASN A 220 -0.77 -14.10 8.66
N SER A 221 -1.95 -14.69 8.96
CA SER A 221 -2.06 -15.76 9.92
C SER A 221 -1.62 -17.12 9.35
N PHE A 222 -1.17 -18.01 10.23
CA PHE A 222 -0.86 -19.38 9.85
C PHE A 222 -2.15 -20.09 9.39
N PRO A 223 -2.15 -20.76 8.21
CA PRO A 223 -3.35 -21.34 7.61
C PRO A 223 -3.77 -22.64 8.31
N ASN A 224 -4.37 -22.54 9.48
CA ASN A 224 -4.99 -23.67 10.17
C ASN A 224 -6.50 -23.42 10.34
N SER A 225 -7.30 -24.49 10.23
CA SER A 225 -8.75 -24.42 10.34
C SER A 225 -9.28 -24.73 11.73
N LEU A 226 -8.44 -24.65 12.78
CA LEU A 226 -8.87 -24.88 14.15
C LEU A 226 -9.79 -23.76 14.63
N PRO A 227 -10.92 -24.06 15.26
CA PRO A 227 -11.83 -23.07 15.82
C PRO A 227 -11.10 -22.08 16.73
N GLY A 228 -11.44 -20.79 16.62
CA GLY A 228 -10.84 -19.73 17.44
C GLY A 228 -9.59 -19.08 16.84
N THR A 229 -8.90 -19.71 15.86
CA THR A 229 -7.73 -19.12 15.22
C THR A 229 -8.10 -17.96 14.27
N LEU A 230 -7.15 -17.06 14.01
CA LEU A 230 -7.35 -15.93 13.10
C LEU A 230 -7.77 -16.40 11.69
N TYR A 231 -7.09 -17.43 11.17
CA TYR A 231 -7.43 -17.99 9.85
C TYR A 231 -8.87 -18.54 9.82
N TYR A 232 -9.28 -19.29 10.85
CA TYR A 232 -10.64 -19.81 10.94
C TYR A 232 -11.68 -18.68 10.97
N LYS A 233 -11.46 -17.66 11.84
CA LYS A 233 -12.33 -16.49 11.94
C LYS A 233 -12.43 -15.74 10.61
N ALA A 234 -11.31 -15.56 9.91
CA ALA A 234 -11.25 -14.91 8.61
C ALA A 234 -12.06 -15.68 7.55
N MET A 235 -11.92 -17.01 7.49
CA MET A 235 -12.69 -17.85 6.57
C MET A 235 -14.20 -17.81 6.85
N GLN A 236 -14.61 -17.72 8.12
CA GLN A 236 -16.02 -17.52 8.48
C GLN A 236 -16.52 -16.13 8.05
N ALA A 237 -15.72 -15.09 8.28
CA ALA A 237 -16.07 -13.73 7.86
C ALA A 237 -16.17 -13.62 6.33
N ARG A 238 -15.27 -14.30 5.58
CA ARG A 238 -15.34 -14.35 4.12
C ARG A 238 -16.65 -14.99 3.62
N ARG A 239 -17.12 -16.07 4.27
CA ARG A 239 -18.41 -16.67 3.91
C ARG A 239 -19.57 -15.69 4.13
N ARG A 240 -19.53 -14.93 5.24
CA ARG A 240 -20.53 -13.87 5.48
C ARG A 240 -20.46 -12.76 4.44
N LEU A 241 -19.25 -12.33 4.04
CA LEU A 241 -19.10 -11.36 2.93
C LEU A 241 -19.73 -11.88 1.64
N GLN A 242 -19.49 -13.15 1.29
CA GLN A 242 -20.13 -13.75 0.10
C GLN A 242 -21.66 -13.72 0.21
N GLY A 243 -22.22 -14.06 1.39
CA GLY A 243 -23.66 -13.99 1.61
C GLY A 243 -24.22 -12.58 1.40
N VAL A 244 -23.60 -11.56 2.02
CA VAL A 244 -24.01 -10.15 1.83
C VAL A 244 -23.93 -9.72 0.38
N LEU A 245 -22.87 -10.09 -0.35
CA LEU A 245 -22.73 -9.77 -1.77
C LEU A 245 -23.78 -10.50 -2.62
N SER A 246 -24.08 -11.76 -2.33
CA SER A 246 -25.13 -12.52 -3.02
C SER A 246 -26.51 -11.88 -2.82
N ASP A 247 -26.82 -11.40 -1.60
CA ASP A 247 -28.08 -10.70 -1.34
C ASP A 247 -28.15 -9.37 -2.11
N ILE A 248 -27.07 -8.60 -2.16
CA ILE A 248 -27.01 -7.35 -2.95
C ILE A 248 -27.22 -7.63 -4.44
N MET A 249 -26.56 -8.66 -4.98
CA MET A 249 -26.72 -9.05 -6.39
C MET A 249 -28.14 -9.49 -6.72
N ARG A 250 -28.76 -10.31 -5.85
CA ARG A 250 -30.15 -10.74 -6.01
C ARG A 250 -31.11 -9.55 -6.05
N GLU A 251 -31.01 -8.64 -5.07
CA GLU A 251 -31.87 -7.46 -5.00
C GLU A 251 -31.71 -6.52 -6.21
N ARG A 252 -30.48 -6.35 -6.73
CA ARG A 252 -30.27 -5.58 -7.97
C ARG A 252 -30.97 -6.20 -9.17
N ARG A 253 -30.92 -7.54 -9.28
CA ARG A 253 -31.66 -8.25 -10.36
C ARG A 253 -33.18 -8.09 -10.23
N GLU A 254 -33.69 -8.22 -9.00
CA GLU A 254 -35.13 -8.06 -8.72
C GLU A 254 -35.64 -6.64 -9.04
N ARG A 255 -34.82 -5.62 -8.82
CA ARG A 255 -35.13 -4.23 -9.14
C ARG A 255 -34.93 -3.87 -10.61
N GLY A 256 -34.30 -4.73 -11.40
CA GLY A 256 -33.96 -4.44 -12.78
C GLY A 256 -33.00 -3.25 -12.96
N GLU A 257 -32.18 -2.95 -11.94
CA GLU A 257 -31.23 -1.83 -11.95
C GLU A 257 -29.87 -2.26 -12.55
N PRO A 258 -29.63 -2.06 -13.84
CA PRO A 258 -28.30 -2.25 -14.39
C PRO A 258 -27.40 -1.15 -13.85
N GLY A 259 -26.40 -1.51 -13.06
CA GLY A 259 -25.42 -0.53 -12.58
C GLY A 259 -24.35 -0.22 -13.63
N THR A 260 -23.86 1.00 -13.65
CA THR A 260 -22.65 1.41 -14.39
C THR A 260 -21.38 1.31 -13.49
N ASP A 261 -21.58 0.95 -12.22
CA ASP A 261 -20.54 0.69 -11.25
C ASP A 261 -19.87 -0.69 -11.49
N LEU A 262 -18.79 -0.99 -10.76
CA LEU A 262 -18.05 -2.23 -10.97
C LEU A 262 -18.92 -3.47 -10.79
N LEU A 263 -19.76 -3.51 -9.75
CA LEU A 263 -20.65 -4.65 -9.53
C LEU A 263 -21.59 -4.86 -10.72
N GLY A 264 -22.20 -3.79 -11.22
CA GLY A 264 -23.06 -3.83 -12.42
C GLY A 264 -22.30 -4.33 -13.65
N CYS A 265 -21.10 -3.81 -13.91
CA CYS A 265 -20.26 -4.25 -15.02
C CYS A 265 -19.94 -5.76 -14.95
N LEU A 266 -19.64 -6.29 -13.75
CA LEU A 266 -19.35 -7.71 -13.56
C LEU A 266 -20.61 -8.58 -13.72
N MET A 267 -21.75 -8.15 -13.16
CA MET A 267 -23.02 -8.89 -13.23
C MET A 267 -23.63 -8.95 -14.65
N GLN A 268 -23.43 -7.89 -15.46
CA GLN A 268 -23.99 -7.79 -16.82
C GLN A 268 -23.06 -8.36 -17.89
N SER A 269 -21.86 -8.81 -17.50
CA SER A 269 -20.92 -9.36 -18.45
C SER A 269 -21.46 -10.66 -19.07
N GLN A 270 -21.46 -10.72 -20.41
CA GLN A 270 -21.93 -11.87 -21.17
C GLN A 270 -20.79 -12.48 -21.99
N GLY A 271 -20.86 -13.80 -22.15
CA GLY A 271 -20.02 -14.51 -23.08
C GLY A 271 -20.52 -14.36 -24.53
N ASP A 272 -19.80 -14.94 -25.47
CA ASP A 272 -20.15 -14.93 -26.89
C ASP A 272 -21.47 -15.66 -27.18
N ASP A 273 -21.90 -16.54 -26.28
CA ASP A 273 -23.16 -17.28 -26.29
C ASP A 273 -24.35 -16.55 -25.63
N GLY A 274 -24.12 -15.32 -25.13
CA GLY A 274 -25.13 -14.54 -24.42
C GLY A 274 -25.35 -14.98 -22.96
N ALA A 275 -24.70 -16.04 -22.49
CA ALA A 275 -24.76 -16.47 -21.10
C ALA A 275 -23.93 -15.55 -20.18
N PRO A 276 -24.25 -15.48 -18.87
CA PRO A 276 -23.43 -14.72 -17.93
C PRO A 276 -21.97 -15.19 -17.97
N LEU A 277 -21.04 -14.26 -18.16
CA LEU A 277 -19.60 -14.55 -18.22
C LEU A 277 -19.05 -15.04 -16.87
N LEU A 278 -19.64 -14.60 -15.77
CA LEU A 278 -19.23 -14.86 -14.40
C LEU A 278 -20.39 -15.42 -13.57
N SER A 279 -20.10 -16.42 -12.76
CA SER A 279 -21.00 -16.84 -11.69
C SER A 279 -21.01 -15.80 -10.54
N ASP A 280 -22.05 -15.82 -9.71
CA ASP A 280 -22.15 -14.95 -8.52
C ASP A 280 -20.97 -15.12 -7.57
N GLU A 281 -20.44 -16.34 -7.44
CA GLU A 281 -19.24 -16.60 -6.64
C GLU A 281 -18.00 -15.92 -7.23
N GLN A 282 -17.83 -15.98 -8.55
CA GLN A 282 -16.73 -15.31 -9.24
C GLN A 282 -16.85 -13.79 -9.16
N VAL A 283 -18.07 -13.24 -9.26
CA VAL A 283 -18.31 -11.81 -9.03
C VAL A 283 -17.92 -11.43 -7.60
N ALA A 284 -18.39 -12.17 -6.59
CA ALA A 284 -18.08 -11.90 -5.18
C ALA A 284 -16.58 -11.99 -4.91
N ASP A 285 -15.86 -12.98 -5.46
CA ASP A 285 -14.41 -13.11 -5.34
C ASP A 285 -13.68 -11.89 -5.90
N ASN A 286 -14.11 -11.39 -7.06
CA ASN A 286 -13.51 -10.21 -7.66
C ASN A 286 -13.81 -8.93 -6.86
N ILE A 287 -15.00 -8.78 -6.29
CA ILE A 287 -15.33 -7.65 -5.40
C ILE A 287 -14.49 -7.68 -4.13
N ILE A 288 -14.37 -8.84 -3.46
CA ILE A 288 -13.50 -8.98 -2.28
C ILE A 288 -12.04 -8.71 -2.65
N GLY A 289 -11.61 -9.18 -3.83
CA GLY A 289 -10.27 -8.91 -4.37
C GLY A 289 -10.00 -7.43 -4.60
N VAL A 290 -10.97 -6.69 -5.09
CA VAL A 290 -10.85 -5.24 -5.30
C VAL A 290 -10.77 -4.51 -3.96
N LEU A 291 -11.60 -4.86 -2.97
CA LEU A 291 -11.50 -4.31 -1.61
C LEU A 291 -10.10 -4.56 -1.00
N PHE A 292 -9.57 -5.79 -1.16
CA PHE A 292 -8.21 -6.12 -0.73
C PHE A 292 -7.15 -5.24 -1.41
N ALA A 293 -7.27 -5.03 -2.71
CA ALA A 293 -6.29 -4.24 -3.46
C ALA A 293 -6.34 -2.74 -3.10
N ALA A 294 -7.54 -2.19 -2.87
CA ALA A 294 -7.75 -0.76 -2.70
C ALA A 294 -7.41 -0.26 -1.30
N GLN A 295 -7.80 -1.00 -0.24
CA GLN A 295 -7.77 -0.46 1.12
C GLN A 295 -6.35 -0.23 1.65
N ASP A 296 -5.57 -1.28 1.84
CA ASP A 296 -4.30 -1.20 2.58
C ASP A 296 -3.20 -0.51 1.78
N THR A 297 -3.15 -0.70 0.46
CA THR A 297 -2.11 -0.12 -0.39
C THR A 297 -2.24 1.40 -0.44
N THR A 298 -3.45 1.91 -0.67
CA THR A 298 -3.71 3.36 -0.74
C THR A 298 -3.58 3.99 0.65
N ALA A 299 -4.12 3.37 1.70
CA ALA A 299 -3.96 3.85 3.07
C ALA A 299 -2.49 3.98 3.50
N SER A 300 -1.65 3.01 3.12
CA SER A 300 -0.22 3.07 3.42
C SER A 300 0.44 4.28 2.77
N VAL A 301 0.23 4.52 1.46
CA VAL A 301 0.85 5.66 0.80
C VAL A 301 0.30 7.00 1.30
N LEU A 302 -1.00 7.09 1.60
CA LEU A 302 -1.61 8.29 2.19
C LEU A 302 -0.96 8.64 3.52
N THR A 303 -0.69 7.64 4.36
CA THR A 303 0.00 7.81 5.64
C THR A 303 1.43 8.34 5.44
N TRP A 304 2.18 7.79 4.47
CA TRP A 304 3.52 8.28 4.14
C TRP A 304 3.51 9.70 3.59
N ILE A 305 2.51 10.08 2.78
CA ILE A 305 2.37 11.45 2.28
C ILE A 305 2.23 12.44 3.44
N VAL A 306 1.39 12.14 4.43
CA VAL A 306 1.23 12.98 5.63
C VAL A 306 2.56 13.14 6.36
N LYS A 307 3.32 12.05 6.58
CA LYS A 307 4.65 12.10 7.19
C LYS A 307 5.62 12.96 6.37
N TYR A 308 5.75 12.72 5.07
CA TYR A 308 6.70 13.45 4.24
C TYR A 308 6.37 14.94 4.13
N LEU A 309 5.11 15.31 4.10
CA LEU A 309 4.71 16.73 4.13
C LEU A 309 5.05 17.38 5.48
N HIS A 310 4.85 16.65 6.59
CA HIS A 310 5.25 17.11 7.91
C HIS A 310 6.77 17.32 8.01
N ASP A 311 7.56 16.35 7.54
CA ASP A 311 9.02 16.37 7.64
C ASP A 311 9.67 17.44 6.74
N HIS A 312 8.90 18.03 5.78
CA HIS A 312 9.39 19.01 4.80
C HIS A 312 8.56 20.30 4.79
N PRO A 313 8.67 21.17 5.82
CA PRO A 313 7.82 22.36 5.98
C PRO A 313 7.84 23.32 4.80
N LYS A 314 9.00 23.56 4.19
CA LYS A 314 9.10 24.43 3.00
C LYS A 314 8.33 23.86 1.81
N LEU A 315 8.36 22.54 1.65
CA LEU A 315 7.58 21.87 0.61
C LEU A 315 6.09 21.94 0.91
N LEU A 316 5.70 21.72 2.18
CA LEU A 316 4.30 21.83 2.61
C LEU A 316 3.73 23.23 2.31
N GLU A 317 4.49 24.30 2.59
CA GLU A 317 4.05 25.67 2.25
C GLU A 317 3.94 25.89 0.74
N ALA A 318 4.84 25.33 -0.08
CA ALA A 318 4.73 25.40 -1.53
C ALA A 318 3.50 24.64 -2.06
N VAL A 319 3.22 23.45 -1.51
CA VAL A 319 1.99 22.69 -1.81
C VAL A 319 0.75 23.47 -1.37
N ARG A 320 0.76 24.07 -0.19
CA ARG A 320 -0.33 24.91 0.29
C ARG A 320 -0.62 26.09 -0.64
N ALA A 321 0.42 26.76 -1.14
CA ALA A 321 0.27 27.86 -2.10
C ALA A 321 -0.38 27.37 -3.42
N GLU A 322 0.03 26.21 -3.94
CA GLU A 322 -0.63 25.59 -5.11
C GLU A 322 -2.11 25.30 -4.82
N GLN A 323 -2.40 24.71 -3.66
CA GLN A 323 -3.76 24.31 -3.29
C GLN A 323 -4.66 25.50 -2.95
N ALA A 324 -4.11 26.61 -2.49
CA ALA A 324 -4.85 27.85 -2.28
C ALA A 324 -5.43 28.40 -3.60
N ALA A 325 -4.66 28.35 -4.69
CA ALA A 325 -5.16 28.72 -6.02
C ALA A 325 -6.29 27.81 -6.50
N VAL A 326 -6.22 26.52 -6.24
CA VAL A 326 -7.31 25.56 -6.54
C VAL A 326 -8.55 25.88 -5.70
N ARG A 327 -8.38 26.19 -4.41
CA ARG A 327 -9.48 26.58 -3.52
C ARG A 327 -10.15 27.85 -3.97
N GLU A 328 -9.39 28.84 -4.43
CA GLU A 328 -9.93 30.08 -4.99
C GLU A 328 -10.77 29.80 -6.24
N ALA A 329 -10.28 28.95 -7.15
CA ALA A 329 -11.00 28.52 -8.34
C ALA A 329 -12.31 27.74 -8.04
N THR A 330 -12.45 27.22 -6.83
CA THR A 330 -13.66 26.55 -6.33
C THR A 330 -14.49 27.45 -5.41
N ASP A 331 -14.44 28.77 -5.60
CA ASP A 331 -15.18 29.75 -4.79
C ASP A 331 -14.90 29.61 -3.28
N GLY A 332 -13.63 29.57 -2.91
CA GLY A 332 -13.21 29.37 -1.52
C GLY A 332 -13.48 27.96 -0.97
N GLY A 333 -13.71 27.00 -1.86
CA GLY A 333 -14.05 25.60 -1.50
C GLY A 333 -15.56 25.37 -1.30
N ARG A 334 -16.42 26.30 -1.75
CA ARG A 334 -17.88 26.14 -1.77
C ARG A 334 -18.36 25.27 -2.93
N LEU A 335 -17.70 25.35 -4.06
CA LEU A 335 -17.96 24.48 -5.19
C LEU A 335 -17.15 23.17 -5.05
N PRO A 336 -17.70 22.02 -5.47
CA PRO A 336 -16.99 20.76 -5.42
C PRO A 336 -15.79 20.76 -6.37
N LEU A 337 -14.78 19.95 -6.02
CA LEU A 337 -13.65 19.69 -6.90
C LEU A 337 -14.13 19.04 -8.21
N THR A 338 -13.46 19.38 -9.29
CA THR A 338 -13.66 18.74 -10.60
C THR A 338 -12.39 17.99 -11.00
N TRP A 339 -12.52 17.10 -11.97
CA TRP A 339 -11.36 16.42 -12.57
C TRP A 339 -10.32 17.42 -13.12
N ALA A 340 -10.77 18.54 -13.71
CA ALA A 340 -9.85 19.58 -14.19
C ALA A 340 -9.02 20.18 -13.06
N HIS A 341 -9.64 20.45 -11.89
CA HIS A 341 -8.93 20.93 -10.71
C HIS A 341 -7.85 19.93 -10.26
N THR A 342 -8.13 18.64 -10.23
CA THR A 342 -7.12 17.64 -9.84
C THR A 342 -5.95 17.56 -10.82
N ARG A 343 -6.18 17.86 -12.09
CA ARG A 343 -5.12 17.88 -13.12
C ARG A 343 -4.25 19.15 -13.07
N SER A 344 -4.70 20.22 -12.45
CA SER A 344 -3.92 21.46 -12.29
C SER A 344 -2.91 21.39 -11.13
N MET A 345 -2.96 20.39 -10.26
CA MET A 345 -2.13 20.22 -9.06
C MET A 345 -0.75 19.62 -9.40
N ALA A 346 0.07 20.34 -10.17
CA ALA A 346 1.31 19.79 -10.74
C ALA A 346 2.39 19.49 -9.68
N LEU A 347 2.58 20.35 -8.66
CA LEU A 347 3.53 20.11 -7.57
C LEU A 347 3.03 18.98 -6.68
N THR A 348 1.76 18.99 -6.31
CA THR A 348 1.13 17.95 -5.49
C THR A 348 1.25 16.58 -6.17
N HIS A 349 1.05 16.52 -7.48
CA HIS A 349 1.25 15.27 -8.22
C HIS A 349 2.70 14.75 -8.12
N ARG A 350 3.71 15.63 -8.20
CA ARG A 350 5.11 15.24 -8.03
C ARG A 350 5.42 14.79 -6.60
N VAL A 351 4.81 15.40 -5.59
CA VAL A 351 4.88 14.93 -4.18
C VAL A 351 4.35 13.51 -4.06
N ILE A 352 3.22 13.20 -4.69
CA ILE A 352 2.65 11.86 -4.71
C ILE A 352 3.62 10.86 -5.37
N LEU A 353 4.19 11.20 -6.53
CA LEU A 353 5.13 10.30 -7.21
C LEU A 353 6.38 10.02 -6.37
N GLU A 354 6.95 11.05 -5.72
CA GLU A 354 8.10 10.87 -4.83
C GLU A 354 7.74 10.07 -3.59
N SER A 355 6.56 10.27 -3.03
CA SER A 355 6.07 9.47 -1.90
C SER A 355 5.93 7.99 -2.28
N LEU A 356 5.40 7.69 -3.45
CA LEU A 356 5.30 6.33 -3.99
C LEU A 356 6.69 5.70 -4.20
N ARG A 357 7.67 6.46 -4.67
CA ARG A 357 9.05 5.99 -4.83
C ARG A 357 9.70 5.68 -3.48
N MET A 358 9.66 6.63 -2.56
CA MET A 358 10.31 6.52 -1.26
C MET A 358 9.70 5.42 -0.40
N ALA A 359 8.38 5.41 -0.25
CA ALA A 359 7.68 4.40 0.52
C ALA A 359 7.78 3.01 -0.11
N SER A 360 7.79 2.92 -1.46
CA SER A 360 7.83 1.65 -2.20
C SER A 360 6.88 0.62 -1.60
N ILE A 361 5.59 0.98 -1.48
CA ILE A 361 4.55 0.19 -0.79
C ILE A 361 4.56 -1.28 -1.23
N ILE A 362 4.69 -1.50 -2.53
CA ILE A 362 4.95 -2.82 -3.10
C ILE A 362 6.45 -2.91 -3.37
N SER A 363 7.20 -3.48 -2.43
CA SER A 363 8.66 -3.64 -2.55
C SER A 363 9.05 -4.64 -3.62
N PHE A 364 8.20 -5.61 -3.92
CA PHE A 364 8.37 -6.65 -4.96
C PHE A 364 7.03 -7.28 -5.31
N THR A 365 6.97 -8.03 -6.40
CA THR A 365 5.80 -8.83 -6.76
C THR A 365 6.19 -10.30 -6.91
N PHE A 366 5.22 -11.20 -6.65
CA PHE A 366 5.42 -12.64 -6.81
C PHE A 366 5.03 -13.08 -8.21
N ARG A 367 5.94 -13.82 -8.86
CA ARG A 367 5.68 -14.58 -10.08
C ARG A 367 6.17 -16.00 -9.89
N GLU A 368 5.71 -16.91 -10.72
CA GLU A 368 6.19 -18.31 -10.80
C GLU A 368 6.49 -18.64 -12.25
N ALA A 369 7.69 -19.17 -12.51
CA ALA A 369 8.07 -19.61 -13.83
C ALA A 369 7.23 -20.84 -14.25
N VAL A 370 6.53 -20.77 -15.38
CA VAL A 370 5.69 -21.86 -15.90
C VAL A 370 6.47 -22.87 -16.76
N ALA A 371 7.67 -22.49 -17.16
CA ALA A 371 8.66 -23.30 -17.89
C ALA A 371 10.06 -22.98 -17.38
N ASP A 372 11.07 -23.74 -17.79
CA ASP A 372 12.46 -23.38 -17.61
C ASP A 372 12.78 -22.15 -18.47
N VAL A 373 13.30 -21.08 -17.87
CA VAL A 373 13.55 -19.80 -18.52
C VAL A 373 15.03 -19.43 -18.38
N GLU A 374 15.64 -18.99 -19.47
CA GLU A 374 16.97 -18.42 -19.43
C GLU A 374 16.92 -16.91 -19.32
N TYR A 375 17.73 -16.35 -18.41
CA TYR A 375 17.95 -14.92 -18.30
C TYR A 375 19.41 -14.60 -17.96
N LYS A 376 20.08 -13.80 -18.82
CA LYS A 376 21.50 -13.40 -18.66
C LYS A 376 22.44 -14.57 -18.34
N GLY A 377 22.27 -15.73 -19.01
CA GLY A 377 23.11 -16.93 -18.84
C GLY A 377 22.76 -17.80 -17.62
N PHE A 378 21.77 -17.40 -16.82
CA PHE A 378 21.27 -18.19 -15.70
C PHE A 378 19.97 -18.91 -16.05
N LEU A 379 19.80 -20.11 -15.49
CA LEU A 379 18.56 -20.86 -15.54
C LEU A 379 17.63 -20.46 -14.39
N ILE A 380 16.41 -20.09 -14.72
CA ILE A 380 15.27 -19.95 -13.79
C ILE A 380 14.40 -21.20 -13.98
N PRO A 381 14.43 -22.18 -13.05
CA PRO A 381 13.70 -23.42 -13.24
C PRO A 381 12.18 -23.24 -13.16
N LYS A 382 11.44 -24.06 -13.89
CA LYS A 382 9.99 -24.18 -13.78
C LYS A 382 9.57 -24.37 -12.32
N GLY A 383 8.53 -23.65 -11.89
CA GLY A 383 7.96 -23.72 -10.54
C GLY A 383 8.69 -22.85 -9.51
N TRP A 384 9.86 -22.26 -9.84
CA TRP A 384 10.53 -21.33 -8.95
C TRP A 384 9.78 -19.99 -8.91
N LYS A 385 9.77 -19.37 -7.73
CA LYS A 385 9.25 -18.01 -7.58
C LYS A 385 10.26 -17.00 -8.15
N VAL A 386 9.74 -16.00 -8.84
CA VAL A 386 10.53 -14.93 -9.44
C VAL A 386 10.02 -13.62 -8.90
N MET A 387 10.92 -12.83 -8.33
CA MET A 387 10.56 -11.61 -7.59
C MET A 387 11.34 -10.40 -8.12
N PRO A 388 10.77 -9.62 -9.03
CA PRO A 388 11.31 -8.30 -9.36
C PRO A 388 11.26 -7.39 -8.13
N LEU A 389 12.42 -6.84 -7.72
CA LEU A 389 12.59 -6.02 -6.52
C LEU A 389 12.42 -4.54 -6.85
N PHE A 390 11.19 -4.03 -6.81
CA PHE A 390 10.88 -2.63 -7.16
C PHE A 390 11.59 -1.63 -6.25
N ARG A 391 11.60 -1.92 -4.92
CA ARG A 391 12.28 -1.04 -3.97
C ARG A 391 13.78 -0.92 -4.26
N SER A 392 14.45 -2.01 -4.61
CA SER A 392 15.87 -1.97 -4.98
C SER A 392 16.11 -1.07 -6.20
N ILE A 393 15.19 -1.04 -7.15
CA ILE A 393 15.25 -0.16 -8.32
C ILE A 393 14.98 1.29 -7.92
N HIS A 394 13.90 1.54 -7.14
CA HIS A 394 13.50 2.87 -6.69
C HIS A 394 14.53 3.56 -5.79
N HIS A 395 15.35 2.80 -5.07
CA HIS A 395 16.38 3.29 -4.15
C HIS A 395 17.80 3.11 -4.70
N SER A 396 17.97 2.77 -5.99
CA SER A 396 19.29 2.68 -6.61
C SER A 396 19.81 4.07 -6.99
N PRO A 397 21.07 4.41 -6.60
CA PRO A 397 21.70 5.65 -7.02
C PRO A 397 21.96 5.72 -8.53
N ASP A 398 21.98 4.57 -9.24
CA ASP A 398 22.16 4.51 -10.69
C ASP A 398 20.98 5.11 -11.46
N TYR A 399 19.80 5.14 -10.83
CA TYR A 399 18.55 5.62 -11.44
C TYR A 399 18.01 6.88 -10.77
N PHE A 400 18.25 7.06 -9.46
CA PHE A 400 17.78 8.19 -8.67
C PHE A 400 18.96 8.74 -7.85
N GLN A 401 19.47 9.91 -8.21
CA GLN A 401 20.53 10.58 -7.45
C GLN A 401 20.03 10.83 -6.01
N ASP A 402 20.90 10.61 -5.00
CA ASP A 402 20.54 10.73 -3.58
C ASP A 402 19.22 10.03 -3.24
N PRO A 403 19.10 8.70 -3.46
CA PRO A 403 17.82 8.02 -3.46
C PRO A 403 17.09 8.04 -2.10
N HIS A 404 17.77 8.37 -1.02
CA HIS A 404 17.20 8.50 0.32
C HIS A 404 16.68 9.91 0.63
N LYS A 405 16.95 10.89 -0.23
CA LYS A 405 16.42 12.24 -0.10
C LYS A 405 15.04 12.32 -0.73
N PHE A 406 14.06 12.85 0.01
CA PHE A 406 12.75 13.16 -0.52
C PHE A 406 12.80 14.43 -1.38
N ASP A 407 12.65 14.29 -2.68
CA ASP A 407 12.80 15.38 -3.64
C ASP A 407 11.80 15.25 -4.80
N PRO A 408 10.64 15.89 -4.73
CA PRO A 408 9.63 15.86 -5.80
C PRO A 408 10.09 16.46 -7.13
N SER A 409 11.17 17.25 -7.14
CA SER A 409 11.69 17.85 -8.37
C SER A 409 12.18 16.81 -9.37
N ARG A 410 12.53 15.60 -8.92
CA ARG A 410 12.91 14.44 -9.75
C ARG A 410 11.89 14.13 -10.83
N PHE A 411 10.61 14.36 -10.52
CA PHE A 411 9.48 14.10 -11.41
C PHE A 411 9.08 15.30 -12.27
N GLN A 412 9.93 16.33 -12.40
CA GLN A 412 9.80 17.35 -13.44
C GLN A 412 10.11 16.76 -14.82
N VAL A 413 10.97 15.75 -14.85
CA VAL A 413 11.29 14.95 -16.04
C VAL A 413 10.83 13.51 -15.79
N ALA A 414 10.27 12.89 -16.81
CA ALA A 414 9.83 11.49 -16.68
C ALA A 414 11.02 10.58 -16.34
N PRO A 415 10.89 9.66 -15.37
CA PRO A 415 11.92 8.68 -15.06
C PRO A 415 12.27 7.81 -16.27
N ARG A 416 13.48 7.25 -16.28
CA ARG A 416 13.87 6.26 -17.30
C ARG A 416 12.86 5.10 -17.34
N PRO A 417 12.57 4.52 -18.50
CA PRO A 417 11.66 3.39 -18.62
C PRO A 417 12.01 2.25 -17.65
N ASN A 418 11.01 1.70 -16.97
CA ASN A 418 11.11 0.61 -16.01
C ASN A 418 11.92 0.88 -14.73
N THR A 419 12.32 2.13 -14.45
CA THR A 419 12.99 2.49 -13.20
C THR A 419 12.03 2.93 -12.10
N PHE A 420 10.80 3.31 -12.46
CA PHE A 420 9.75 3.72 -11.52
C PHE A 420 8.49 2.88 -11.72
N LEU A 421 8.27 1.93 -10.83
CA LEU A 421 7.27 0.86 -10.94
C LEU A 421 6.32 0.78 -9.73
N PRO A 422 5.80 1.90 -9.19
CA PRO A 422 4.95 1.86 -8.00
C PRO A 422 3.63 1.10 -8.23
N PHE A 423 3.16 1.06 -9.47
CA PHE A 423 1.95 0.37 -9.92
C PHE A 423 2.24 -0.88 -10.77
N GLY A 424 3.48 -1.38 -10.72
CA GLY A 424 3.91 -2.49 -11.55
C GLY A 424 4.03 -2.12 -13.04
N ASN A 425 4.04 -3.14 -13.90
CA ASN A 425 4.12 -2.97 -15.36
C ASN A 425 3.49 -4.16 -16.10
N GLY A 426 3.26 -4.00 -17.42
CA GLY A 426 2.75 -5.04 -18.31
C GLY A 426 1.28 -5.36 -18.08
N VAL A 427 0.88 -6.56 -18.46
CA VAL A 427 -0.53 -7.01 -18.42
C VAL A 427 -1.15 -7.04 -17.02
N HIS A 428 -0.31 -7.11 -15.98
CA HIS A 428 -0.72 -7.09 -14.57
C HIS A 428 -0.42 -5.75 -13.87
N ALA A 429 -0.19 -4.66 -14.62
CA ALA A 429 -0.09 -3.33 -14.02
C ALA A 429 -1.37 -2.97 -13.24
N CYS A 430 -1.25 -2.16 -12.20
CA CYS A 430 -2.38 -1.81 -11.33
C CYS A 430 -3.52 -1.13 -12.12
N PRO A 431 -4.74 -1.67 -12.13
CA PRO A 431 -5.86 -1.02 -12.80
C PRO A 431 -6.38 0.21 -12.06
N GLY A 432 -6.14 0.29 -10.73
CA GLY A 432 -6.62 1.38 -9.86
C GLY A 432 -5.63 2.54 -9.71
N ASN A 433 -4.60 2.66 -10.54
CA ASN A 433 -3.54 3.66 -10.39
C ASN A 433 -4.08 5.11 -10.42
N GLU A 434 -5.03 5.41 -11.30
CA GLU A 434 -5.60 6.75 -11.43
C GLU A 434 -6.58 7.06 -10.27
N LEU A 435 -7.36 6.06 -9.81
CA LEU A 435 -8.22 6.22 -8.62
C LEU A 435 -7.38 6.47 -7.36
N ALA A 436 -6.30 5.73 -7.16
CA ALA A 436 -5.41 5.93 -6.03
C ALA A 436 -4.77 7.33 -6.04
N LYS A 437 -4.31 7.81 -7.20
CA LYS A 437 -3.79 9.17 -7.33
C LYS A 437 -4.86 10.23 -7.09
N LEU A 438 -6.10 10.02 -7.57
CA LEU A 438 -7.22 10.90 -7.31
C LEU A 438 -7.46 11.03 -5.79
N GLU A 439 -7.53 9.91 -5.08
CA GLU A 439 -7.72 9.89 -3.64
C GLU A 439 -6.60 10.66 -2.90
N MET A 440 -5.33 10.46 -3.32
CA MET A 440 -4.18 11.18 -2.77
C MET A 440 -4.27 12.70 -3.04
N LEU A 441 -4.61 13.12 -4.26
CA LEU A 441 -4.74 14.53 -4.63
C LEU A 441 -5.82 15.23 -3.82
N VAL A 442 -7.00 14.61 -3.69
CA VAL A 442 -8.13 15.16 -2.95
C VAL A 442 -7.82 15.22 -1.44
N LEU A 443 -7.18 14.18 -0.88
CA LEU A 443 -6.76 14.23 0.53
C LEU A 443 -5.79 15.38 0.80
N ILE A 444 -4.73 15.51 -0.02
CA ILE A 444 -3.73 16.57 0.17
C ILE A 444 -4.41 17.94 0.06
N HIS A 445 -5.28 18.13 -0.94
CA HIS A 445 -6.02 19.39 -1.10
C HIS A 445 -6.74 19.79 0.18
N HIS A 446 -7.59 18.92 0.72
CA HIS A 446 -8.37 19.25 1.91
C HIS A 446 -7.51 19.32 3.17
N LEU A 447 -6.51 18.46 3.32
CA LEU A 447 -5.60 18.49 4.47
C LEU A 447 -4.86 19.83 4.57
N VAL A 448 -4.26 20.30 3.47
CA VAL A 448 -3.40 21.49 3.51
C VAL A 448 -4.17 22.81 3.41
N THR A 449 -5.40 22.80 2.88
CA THR A 449 -6.24 24.00 2.77
C THR A 449 -7.13 24.23 3.99
N ALA A 450 -7.60 23.17 4.65
CA ALA A 450 -8.44 23.26 5.82
C ALA A 450 -7.65 23.19 7.14
N TYR A 451 -6.46 22.56 7.14
CA TYR A 451 -5.67 22.31 8.35
C TYR A 451 -4.26 22.87 8.22
N ARG A 452 -3.73 23.47 9.31
CA ARG A 452 -2.35 23.94 9.40
C ARG A 452 -1.51 22.96 10.19
N CYS A 453 -0.33 22.61 9.67
CA CYS A 453 0.63 21.78 10.38
C CYS A 453 1.36 22.61 11.45
N VAL A 454 1.38 22.11 12.69
CA VAL A 454 2.26 22.64 13.73
C VAL A 454 3.59 21.92 13.61
N HIS A 455 4.60 22.65 13.16
CA HIS A 455 5.96 22.21 13.34
C HIS A 455 6.34 22.51 14.78
N LEU A 456 6.48 21.48 15.61
CA LEU A 456 7.26 21.60 16.81
C LEU A 456 8.68 21.94 16.35
N LEU A 457 8.99 23.23 16.24
CA LEU A 457 10.35 23.68 16.35
C LEU A 457 10.84 23.00 17.64
N ALA A 458 11.72 22.01 17.49
CA ALA A 458 12.38 21.40 18.62
C ALA A 458 12.74 22.54 19.55
N ALA A 459 12.20 22.51 20.77
CA ALA A 459 12.31 23.59 21.72
C ALA A 459 13.76 24.04 21.80
N SER A 460 14.11 25.05 21.02
CA SER A 460 15.33 25.79 21.25
C SER A 460 15.17 26.33 22.66
N PRO A 461 16.08 26.08 23.60
CA PRO A 461 15.99 26.63 24.96
C PRO A 461 15.98 28.16 24.97
N TYR A 462 15.99 28.82 23.82
CA TYR A 462 15.99 30.26 23.59
C TYR A 462 14.63 30.84 23.14
N ILE A 463 13.56 30.04 23.00
CA ILE A 463 12.22 30.60 22.78
C ILE A 463 11.65 30.99 24.14
N SER A 464 12.09 32.10 24.66
CA SER A 464 11.39 32.80 25.72
C SER A 464 10.12 33.45 25.10
N ALA A 465 8.95 32.96 25.51
CA ALA A 465 7.69 33.55 25.13
C ALA A 465 7.61 34.95 25.75
N CYS A 466 8.09 35.95 25.04
CA CYS A 466 7.83 37.36 25.40
C CYS A 466 6.39 37.67 25.04
N THR A 467 5.48 37.50 25.99
CA THR A 467 4.14 38.04 25.94
C THR A 467 4.21 39.54 26.23
N TYR A 468 4.27 40.37 25.19
CA TYR A 468 3.92 41.79 25.35
C TYR A 468 2.41 41.93 25.34
N PRO A 469 1.83 42.77 26.21
CA PRO A 469 0.41 43.05 26.21
C PRO A 469 0.08 43.90 24.96
N CYS A 470 -0.38 43.25 23.92
CA CYS A 470 -0.96 43.92 22.76
C CYS A 470 -2.48 43.93 22.88
N ALA A 471 -3.13 44.92 22.21
CA ALA A 471 -4.57 45.10 22.21
C ALA A 471 -5.33 43.78 21.90
N PRO A 472 -6.53 43.58 22.43
CA PRO A 472 -7.26 42.32 22.29
C PRO A 472 -7.47 41.97 20.82
N GLY A 473 -6.94 40.81 20.41
CA GLY A 473 -7.08 40.20 19.08
C GLY A 473 -5.84 40.19 18.19
N ARG A 474 -4.67 40.61 18.66
CA ARG A 474 -3.40 40.46 17.92
C ARG A 474 -2.44 39.50 18.64
N HIS A 475 -1.99 38.46 17.95
CA HIS A 475 -0.90 37.59 18.39
C HIS A 475 0.30 37.86 17.49
N ILE A 476 1.41 38.30 18.09
CA ILE A 476 2.69 38.54 17.41
C ILE A 476 3.62 37.37 17.81
N TRP A 477 4.15 36.67 16.82
CA TRP A 477 5.17 35.64 17.00
C TRP A 477 6.50 36.16 16.48
N LEU A 478 7.53 36.11 17.30
CA LEU A 478 8.90 36.41 16.91
C LEU A 478 9.62 35.11 16.57
N VAL A 479 9.98 34.95 15.32
CA VAL A 479 10.70 33.74 14.83
C VAL A 479 12.10 34.16 14.39
N PRO A 480 13.19 33.58 14.94
CA PRO A 480 14.54 33.83 14.46
C PRO A 480 14.72 33.28 13.05
N LEU A 481 15.38 34.05 12.18
CA LEU A 481 15.71 33.64 10.79
C LEU A 481 16.87 32.62 10.71
N ASP A 482 17.64 32.45 11.80
CA ASP A 482 18.85 31.62 11.86
C ASP A 482 19.08 31.20 13.33
N PRO A 483 19.64 30.03 13.65
CA PRO A 483 19.95 29.59 15.01
C PRO A 483 21.08 30.38 15.73
N SER A 484 21.62 31.45 15.15
CA SER A 484 22.64 32.27 15.79
C SER A 484 22.02 33.23 16.82
N PRO A 485 22.71 33.50 17.96
CA PRO A 485 22.19 34.40 19.00
C PRO A 485 22.03 35.87 18.56
N THR A 486 22.45 36.23 17.37
CA THR A 486 22.39 37.57 16.79
C THR A 486 21.45 37.68 15.57
N ALA A 487 20.68 36.62 15.26
CA ALA A 487 19.81 36.60 14.10
C ALA A 487 18.67 37.62 14.22
N PRO A 488 18.34 38.34 13.14
CA PRO A 488 17.20 39.24 13.14
C PRO A 488 15.89 38.44 13.31
N LEU A 489 15.01 38.98 14.17
CA LEU A 489 13.69 38.41 14.44
C LEU A 489 12.71 38.88 13.36
N LEU A 490 11.99 37.96 12.73
CA LEU A 490 10.89 38.26 11.84
C LEU A 490 9.62 38.48 12.67
N LEU A 491 9.04 39.68 12.54
CA LEU A 491 7.72 39.98 13.07
C LEU A 491 6.67 39.36 12.16
N TYR A 492 5.98 38.35 12.63
CA TYR A 492 4.85 37.79 11.94
C TYR A 492 3.57 38.46 12.48
N GLU A 493 3.10 39.50 11.78
CA GLU A 493 1.81 40.12 12.05
C GLU A 493 0.71 39.30 11.37
N HIS A 494 -0.19 38.78 12.17
CA HIS A 494 -1.38 38.10 11.65
C HIS A 494 -2.44 39.12 11.30
N HIS A 495 -2.50 39.55 10.03
CA HIS A 495 -3.64 40.33 9.55
C HIS A 495 -4.87 39.43 9.45
N ARG A 496 -5.88 39.72 10.30
CA ARG A 496 -7.21 39.14 10.15
C ARG A 496 -7.81 39.64 8.82
N HIS A 497 -7.68 38.87 7.76
CA HIS A 497 -8.59 39.03 6.62
C HIS A 497 -9.96 38.50 7.02
N GLN A 498 -10.97 39.36 6.96
CA GLN A 498 -12.39 39.04 7.16
C GLN A 498 -12.79 37.92 6.19
N HIS A 499 -13.44 36.88 6.70
CA HIS A 499 -13.88 35.63 6.10
C HIS A 499 -12.87 34.48 6.14
N VAL A 500 -12.36 34.15 7.30
CA VAL A 500 -11.68 32.87 7.52
C VAL A 500 -12.65 31.97 8.25
N GLY A 501 -13.12 30.91 7.59
CA GLY A 501 -13.71 29.75 8.26
C GLY A 501 -12.74 29.19 9.31
N ASP A 502 -13.25 28.43 10.27
CA ASP A 502 -12.47 27.85 11.34
C ASP A 502 -11.12 27.30 10.84
N ILE A 503 -10.03 27.73 11.47
CA ILE A 503 -8.68 27.23 11.19
C ILE A 503 -8.47 26.00 12.06
N TYR A 504 -8.10 24.88 11.44
CA TYR A 504 -7.74 23.66 12.13
C TYR A 504 -6.23 23.46 12.09
N TRP A 505 -5.69 22.85 13.13
CA TRP A 505 -4.28 22.55 13.26
C TRP A 505 -4.07 21.03 13.27
N TRP A 506 -2.90 20.56 12.83
CA TRP A 506 -2.50 19.18 12.96
C TRP A 506 -1.03 19.04 13.33
N GLU A 507 -0.73 18.00 14.09
CA GLU A 507 0.64 17.62 14.49
C GLU A 507 0.79 16.11 14.52
N ILE A 508 2.00 15.61 14.30
CA ILE A 508 2.34 14.21 14.52
C ILE A 508 2.76 14.04 15.97
N VAL A 509 2.15 13.08 16.68
CA VAL A 509 2.40 12.81 18.09
C VAL A 509 3.33 11.61 18.21
N GLY A 510 4.51 11.79 18.84
CA GLY A 510 5.42 10.67 19.13
C GLY A 510 5.98 9.99 17.88
N SER A 511 6.36 10.78 16.83
CA SER A 511 6.88 10.19 15.59
C SER A 511 8.20 9.45 15.80
N SER A 512 8.32 8.25 15.25
CA SER A 512 9.58 7.55 15.03
C SER A 512 9.79 7.34 13.53
N ASP A 513 11.06 7.27 13.09
CA ASP A 513 11.40 6.89 11.71
C ASP A 513 11.31 5.37 11.48
N GLU A 514 10.88 4.63 12.50
CA GLU A 514 10.70 3.20 12.42
C GLU A 514 9.53 2.83 11.51
N VAL A 515 9.74 1.76 10.74
CA VAL A 515 8.76 1.23 9.79
C VAL A 515 8.20 -0.07 10.32
N GLU A 516 6.88 -0.17 10.30
CA GLU A 516 6.13 -1.38 10.61
C GLU A 516 5.57 -1.99 9.30
N TYR A 517 5.51 -3.32 9.24
CA TYR A 517 4.99 -4.03 8.05
C TYR A 517 3.68 -4.74 8.39
N SER A 518 2.53 -4.13 8.00
CA SER A 518 1.19 -4.65 8.31
C SER A 518 0.19 -4.49 7.14
N PRO A 519 0.19 -5.33 6.16
CA PRO A 519 1.22 -6.11 5.49
C PRO A 519 2.20 -5.24 4.66
N PHE A 520 1.90 -3.96 4.47
CA PHE A 520 2.70 -2.98 3.73
C PHE A 520 3.50 -2.10 4.69
N PRO A 521 4.59 -1.46 4.21
CA PRO A 521 5.37 -0.56 5.05
C PRO A 521 4.56 0.66 5.47
N VAL A 522 4.44 0.90 6.76
CA VAL A 522 3.81 2.08 7.35
C VAL A 522 4.70 2.64 8.47
N PRO A 523 4.62 3.94 8.78
CA PRO A 523 5.26 4.46 9.99
C PRO A 523 4.75 3.74 11.23
N LYS A 524 5.65 3.50 12.19
CA LYS A 524 5.32 2.81 13.44
C LYS A 524 4.10 3.45 14.13
N HIS A 525 3.29 2.63 14.77
CA HIS A 525 2.01 2.99 15.37
C HIS A 525 1.01 3.63 14.39
N GLY A 526 1.19 3.44 13.08
CA GLY A 526 0.32 3.97 12.05
C GLY A 526 0.31 5.50 11.96
N LEU A 527 1.40 6.17 12.37
CA LEU A 527 1.56 7.63 12.38
C LEU A 527 0.44 8.33 13.17
N PRO A 528 0.53 8.41 14.50
CA PRO A 528 -0.47 9.12 15.30
C PRO A 528 -0.47 10.63 14.98
N VAL A 529 -1.64 11.17 14.63
CA VAL A 529 -1.85 12.60 14.34
C VAL A 529 -2.98 13.14 15.20
N LYS A 530 -2.82 14.36 15.69
CA LYS A 530 -3.87 15.13 16.35
C LYS A 530 -4.29 16.28 15.47
N LEU A 531 -5.61 16.44 15.29
CA LEU A 531 -6.21 17.61 14.68
C LEU A 531 -7.03 18.35 15.70
N TRP A 532 -7.07 19.71 15.63
CA TRP A 532 -7.93 20.51 16.50
C TRP A 532 -8.30 21.83 15.84
N ARG A 533 -9.41 22.40 16.28
CA ARG A 533 -9.92 23.70 15.88
C ARG A 533 -9.21 24.84 16.62
N GLU A 534 -8.92 25.96 15.99
CA GLU A 534 -8.26 27.11 16.61
C GLU A 534 -9.07 27.71 17.78
N ASN A 535 -10.39 27.61 17.74
CA ASN A 535 -11.29 28.16 18.76
C ASN A 535 -11.62 27.19 19.92
N SER A 536 -11.12 25.97 19.92
CA SER A 536 -11.22 25.13 21.11
C SER A 536 -10.21 25.65 22.13
N THR A 537 -10.72 26.38 23.12
CA THR A 537 -9.97 26.78 24.32
C THR A 537 -9.59 25.49 25.07
N VAL A 538 -8.53 24.86 24.62
CA VAL A 538 -7.87 23.82 25.42
C VAL A 538 -7.17 24.57 26.54
N ASP A 539 -7.77 24.47 27.71
CA ASP A 539 -7.26 24.98 28.97
C ASP A 539 -5.81 24.48 29.12
N ARG A 540 -4.83 25.39 28.96
CA ARG A 540 -3.38 25.12 29.11
C ARG A 540 -2.98 24.96 30.57
N LYS A 541 -3.94 24.66 31.47
CA LYS A 541 -3.65 24.28 32.85
C LYS A 541 -3.64 22.77 32.97
N GLY A 542 -2.40 22.27 33.03
CA GLY A 542 -1.97 20.98 33.56
C GLY A 542 -3.07 20.06 34.09
N ARG A 543 -3.50 19.11 33.29
CA ARG A 543 -3.87 17.79 33.80
C ARG A 543 -2.80 16.83 33.33
N GLN A 544 -2.08 16.28 34.31
CA GLN A 544 -1.47 14.97 34.21
C GLN A 544 -2.58 14.05 33.68
N THR A 545 -2.43 13.58 32.46
CA THR A 545 -3.29 12.54 31.91
C THR A 545 -2.81 11.24 32.54
N ASP A 546 -3.72 10.57 33.20
CA ASP A 546 -3.55 9.21 33.64
C ASP A 546 -3.12 8.35 32.43
N ASP A 547 -2.06 7.56 32.64
CA ASP A 547 -1.41 6.68 31.65
C ASP A 547 -2.30 5.48 31.22
N ASP A 548 -3.57 5.45 31.60
CA ASP A 548 -4.43 4.27 31.45
C ASP A 548 -5.14 4.13 30.08
N ASP A 549 -5.11 5.17 29.24
CA ASP A 549 -5.83 5.14 27.94
C ASP A 549 -4.97 4.60 26.76
N VAL A 550 -3.71 4.19 27.00
CA VAL A 550 -2.80 3.75 25.93
C VAL A 550 -2.85 2.23 25.70
N GLU A 551 -3.36 1.44 26.65
CA GLU A 551 -3.38 -0.03 26.53
C GLU A 551 -4.48 -0.60 25.61
N ASP A 552 -5.55 0.13 25.31
CA ASP A 552 -6.65 -0.37 24.47
C ASP A 552 -6.46 -0.17 22.94
N ILE A 553 -5.32 0.40 22.51
CA ILE A 553 -4.99 0.59 21.07
C ILE A 553 -4.12 -0.53 20.50
N ILE A 554 -3.67 -1.48 21.36
CA ILE A 554 -2.81 -2.61 20.97
C ILE A 554 -3.59 -3.93 21.09
N VAL A 555 -4.58 -4.14 20.25
CA VAL A 555 -5.09 -5.49 19.92
C VAL A 555 -5.46 -5.57 18.45
#